data_36b3300b70eb387086902ee41d414114
#
_entry.id   36b3300b70eb387086902ee41d414114
#
_cell.length_a   1.000
_cell.length_b   1.000
_cell.length_c   1.000
_cell.angle_alpha   90.00
_cell.angle_beta   90.00
_cell.angle_gamma   90.00
#
_symmetry.space_group_name_H-M   'P 1'
#
loop_
_entity.id
_entity.type
_entity.pdbx_description
1 polymer ?
#
loop_
_entity_poly.entity_id
_entity_poly.type
_entity_poly.pdbx_seq_one_letter_code
_entity_poly.pdbx_strand_id
1 'polypeptide(L)'
;MRELIKEIWSTSKRNRLRTALTGFAVAWGIFMLIFLLGAGNGLINAQMERSEKYITNSMVVMPGYTSKAYKGLKEGREITLNDRDLAITGDNYTQHVDHVGGVLSQYGVTVAYGENYVATQNLVGIYPTHVNINKTEMLAGRFINEPDFRERRKVVVLSRSQAKELCHDYRSLIDKNVNINGLAFKVVGITKDDESRKNNELFTAFTTLKAIYAKGDNVGNIEFSIKNLKTKEDNEKFEANYRASTNLRHQAAPDDEQALWMWNRYTDSLTMAQGIGMIRTALWIVGLFTLLSGIVGVSNIMLITVKE
;
A
#
# COMPACT_ATOMS: atom_id res chain seq x y z
N MET A 1 27.73 -37.92 -37.41
CA MET A 1 27.46 -36.55 -36.92
C MET A 1 28.15 -35.44 -37.75
N ARG A 2 29.45 -35.54 -38.05
CA ARG A 2 30.16 -34.51 -38.88
C ARG A 2 29.65 -34.46 -40.34
N GLU A 3 29.24 -35.56 -40.92
CA GLU A 3 28.71 -35.59 -42.31
C GLU A 3 27.29 -34.99 -42.37
N LEU A 4 26.41 -35.32 -41.44
CA LEU A 4 25.08 -34.69 -41.28
C LEU A 4 25.17 -33.16 -41.17
N ILE A 5 26.10 -32.64 -40.38
CA ILE A 5 26.31 -31.20 -40.22
C ILE A 5 26.80 -30.56 -41.53
N LYS A 6 27.70 -31.23 -42.27
CA LYS A 6 28.17 -30.76 -43.59
C LYS A 6 27.07 -30.76 -44.62
N GLU A 7 26.20 -31.75 -44.62
CA GLU A 7 25.06 -31.88 -45.55
C GLU A 7 24.01 -30.79 -45.28
N ILE A 8 23.66 -30.58 -43.99
CA ILE A 8 22.77 -29.49 -43.58
C ILE A 8 23.37 -28.12 -43.96
N TRP A 9 24.66 -27.94 -43.80
CA TRP A 9 25.35 -26.69 -44.16
C TRP A 9 25.36 -26.44 -45.64
N SER A 10 25.58 -27.47 -46.48
CA SER A 10 25.55 -27.36 -47.93
C SER A 10 24.16 -27.03 -48.49
N THR A 11 23.11 -27.66 -47.90
CA THR A 11 21.71 -27.44 -48.28
C THR A 11 21.25 -26.04 -47.83
N SER A 12 21.65 -25.57 -46.68
CA SER A 12 21.40 -24.21 -46.19
C SER A 12 22.04 -23.14 -47.09
N LYS A 13 23.25 -23.39 -47.58
CA LYS A 13 23.95 -22.49 -48.51
C LYS A 13 23.27 -22.35 -49.88
N ARG A 14 22.54 -23.37 -50.30
CA ARG A 14 21.85 -23.37 -51.62
C ARG A 14 20.58 -22.51 -51.61
N ASN A 15 19.91 -22.35 -50.41
CA ASN A 15 18.70 -21.55 -50.25
C ASN A 15 18.84 -20.50 -49.11
N ARG A 16 19.83 -19.62 -49.24
CA ARG A 16 20.24 -18.65 -48.21
C ARG A 16 19.12 -17.79 -47.65
N LEU A 17 18.25 -17.24 -48.53
CA LEU A 17 17.15 -16.37 -48.13
C LEU A 17 16.13 -17.12 -47.26
N ARG A 18 15.78 -18.37 -47.64
CA ARG A 18 14.81 -19.20 -46.93
C ARG A 18 15.35 -19.58 -45.56
N THR A 19 16.61 -20.02 -45.48
CA THR A 19 17.27 -20.37 -44.20
C THR A 19 17.39 -19.18 -43.26
N ALA A 20 17.72 -17.99 -43.82
CA ALA A 20 17.79 -16.76 -43.05
C ALA A 20 16.41 -16.34 -42.48
N LEU A 21 15.35 -16.40 -43.32
CA LEU A 21 13.99 -16.08 -42.88
C LEU A 21 13.48 -17.05 -41.80
N THR A 22 13.77 -18.35 -41.95
CA THR A 22 13.39 -19.37 -40.96
C THR A 22 14.12 -19.15 -39.65
N GLY A 23 15.43 -18.94 -39.74
CA GLY A 23 16.25 -18.66 -38.54
C GLY A 23 15.83 -17.37 -37.84
N PHE A 24 15.50 -16.34 -38.60
CA PHE A 24 14.99 -15.07 -38.07
C PHE A 24 13.62 -15.27 -37.37
N ALA A 25 12.69 -16.01 -37.97
CA ALA A 25 11.37 -16.24 -37.38
C ALA A 25 11.46 -16.98 -36.05
N VAL A 26 12.32 -18.01 -35.96
CA VAL A 26 12.56 -18.73 -34.71
C VAL A 26 13.24 -17.84 -33.66
N ALA A 27 14.32 -17.15 -34.08
CA ALA A 27 15.05 -16.26 -33.18
C ALA A 27 14.17 -15.13 -32.65
N TRP A 28 13.32 -14.56 -33.54
CA TRP A 28 12.35 -13.53 -33.17
C TRP A 28 11.29 -14.06 -32.21
N GLY A 29 10.75 -15.25 -32.43
CA GLY A 29 9.79 -15.90 -31.53
C GLY A 29 10.37 -16.11 -30.13
N ILE A 30 11.60 -16.65 -30.05
CA ILE A 30 12.30 -16.85 -28.77
C ILE A 30 12.63 -15.51 -28.10
N PHE A 31 13.11 -14.53 -28.87
CA PHE A 31 13.40 -13.19 -28.37
C PHE A 31 12.15 -12.54 -27.76
N MET A 32 11.02 -12.57 -28.49
CA MET A 32 9.75 -12.01 -27.99
C MET A 32 9.24 -12.74 -26.76
N LEU A 33 9.40 -14.06 -26.68
CA LEU A 33 9.03 -14.83 -25.49
C LEU A 33 9.86 -14.38 -24.27
N ILE A 34 11.19 -14.31 -24.41
CA ILE A 34 12.08 -13.90 -23.32
C ILE A 34 11.79 -12.45 -22.91
N PHE A 35 11.62 -11.57 -23.89
CA PHE A 35 11.29 -10.16 -23.66
C PHE A 35 9.95 -10.01 -22.91
N LEU A 36 8.91 -10.71 -23.37
CA LEU A 36 7.58 -10.64 -22.76
C LEU A 36 7.57 -11.16 -21.32
N LEU A 37 8.22 -12.32 -21.08
CA LEU A 37 8.35 -12.89 -19.74
C LEU A 37 9.23 -12.01 -18.84
N GLY A 38 10.32 -11.46 -19.36
CA GLY A 38 11.21 -10.57 -18.63
C GLY A 38 10.53 -9.27 -18.23
N ALA A 39 9.90 -8.59 -19.19
CA ALA A 39 9.16 -7.35 -18.96
C ALA A 39 7.95 -7.57 -18.02
N GLY A 40 7.20 -8.66 -18.21
CA GLY A 40 6.08 -9.03 -17.35
C GLY A 40 6.51 -9.32 -15.92
N ASN A 41 7.55 -10.12 -15.71
CA ASN A 41 8.09 -10.39 -14.39
C ASN A 41 8.69 -9.13 -13.74
N GLY A 42 9.33 -8.26 -14.53
CA GLY A 42 9.83 -6.97 -14.04
C GLY A 42 8.70 -6.09 -13.51
N LEU A 43 7.59 -5.97 -14.25
CA LEU A 43 6.40 -5.24 -13.82
C LEU A 43 5.79 -5.84 -12.56
N ILE A 44 5.64 -7.17 -12.52
CA ILE A 44 5.12 -7.90 -11.37
C ILE A 44 5.99 -7.65 -10.12
N ASN A 45 7.31 -7.78 -10.25
CA ASN A 45 8.23 -7.59 -9.14
C ASN A 45 8.22 -6.14 -8.62
N ALA A 46 8.21 -5.15 -9.51
CA ALA A 46 8.08 -3.74 -9.13
C ALA A 46 6.76 -3.45 -8.39
N GLN A 47 5.67 -4.09 -8.83
CA GLN A 47 4.38 -3.96 -8.16
C GLN A 47 4.35 -4.69 -6.82
N MET A 48 4.95 -5.88 -6.71
CA MET A 48 5.06 -6.63 -5.46
C MET A 48 5.92 -5.88 -4.44
N GLU A 49 7.06 -5.34 -4.83
CA GLU A 49 7.93 -4.55 -3.95
C GLU A 49 7.19 -3.34 -3.34
N ARG A 50 6.38 -2.66 -4.16
CA ARG A 50 5.49 -1.60 -3.68
C ARG A 50 4.44 -2.12 -2.70
N SER A 51 3.87 -3.29 -2.97
CA SER A 51 2.79 -3.87 -2.17
C SER A 51 3.28 -4.46 -0.86
N GLU A 52 4.45 -5.10 -0.82
CA GLU A 52 4.99 -5.71 0.40
C GLU A 52 5.16 -4.69 1.54
N LYS A 53 5.45 -3.44 1.20
CA LYS A 53 5.49 -2.32 2.16
C LYS A 53 4.10 -2.00 2.74
N TYR A 54 3.03 -2.33 2.02
CA TYR A 54 1.63 -2.06 2.39
C TYR A 54 0.84 -3.31 2.80
N ILE A 55 1.39 -4.51 2.60
CA ILE A 55 0.75 -5.76 3.05
C ILE A 55 0.91 -5.85 4.57
N THR A 56 0.11 -5.06 5.24
CA THR A 56 -0.16 -5.24 6.64
C THR A 56 -1.52 -5.89 6.76
N ASN A 57 -1.65 -6.93 7.57
CA ASN A 57 -2.94 -7.45 7.96
C ASN A 57 -3.64 -6.40 8.82
N SER A 58 -4.04 -5.29 8.20
CA SER A 58 -4.60 -4.15 8.90
C SER A 58 -5.80 -3.58 8.17
N MET A 59 -6.67 -2.96 8.96
CA MET A 59 -7.87 -2.29 8.50
C MET A 59 -7.90 -0.87 9.05
N VAL A 60 -8.34 0.07 8.22
CA VAL A 60 -8.60 1.46 8.63
C VAL A 60 -10.07 1.73 8.46
N VAL A 61 -10.70 2.21 9.51
CA VAL A 61 -12.10 2.60 9.56
C VAL A 61 -12.17 4.12 9.56
N MET A 62 -12.82 4.67 8.57
CA MET A 62 -12.94 6.11 8.34
C MET A 62 -14.41 6.52 8.44
N PRO A 63 -14.75 7.51 9.27
CA PRO A 63 -16.09 8.04 9.33
C PRO A 63 -16.41 8.83 8.06
N GLY A 64 -17.65 8.76 7.61
CA GLY A 64 -18.15 9.43 6.44
C GLY A 64 -19.49 10.12 6.68
N TYR A 65 -20.30 10.19 5.64
CA TYR A 65 -21.63 10.78 5.70
C TYR A 65 -22.69 9.71 5.41
N THR A 66 -23.80 9.73 6.17
CA THR A 66 -24.88 8.77 5.93
C THR A 66 -25.50 9.00 4.54
N SER A 67 -25.66 7.91 3.78
CA SER A 67 -26.31 7.92 2.46
C SER A 67 -27.77 7.50 2.50
N LYS A 68 -28.23 7.05 3.67
CA LYS A 68 -29.60 6.53 3.87
C LYS A 68 -30.23 7.21 5.06
N ALA A 69 -31.53 7.57 4.91
CA ALA A 69 -32.33 7.96 6.05
C ALA A 69 -32.59 6.76 6.97
N TYR A 70 -32.47 6.92 8.28
CA TYR A 70 -32.64 5.83 9.24
C TYR A 70 -33.24 6.31 10.55
N LYS A 71 -34.25 5.59 11.08
CA LYS A 71 -34.97 5.89 12.35
C LYS A 71 -35.38 7.34 12.49
N GLY A 72 -35.92 7.92 11.41
CA GLY A 72 -36.40 9.32 11.41
C GLY A 72 -35.30 10.38 11.21
N LEU A 73 -34.07 9.98 11.12
CA LEU A 73 -32.94 10.87 10.82
C LEU A 73 -32.70 10.93 9.31
N LYS A 74 -32.38 12.13 8.80
CA LYS A 74 -32.10 12.35 7.36
C LYS A 74 -30.73 11.77 6.97
N GLU A 75 -30.59 11.50 5.70
CA GLU A 75 -29.26 11.24 5.06
C GLU A 75 -28.37 12.48 5.08
N GLY A 76 -27.08 12.32 4.79
CA GLY A 76 -26.09 13.41 4.76
C GLY A 76 -25.56 13.83 6.12
N ARG A 77 -25.84 13.07 7.19
CA ARG A 77 -25.26 13.34 8.52
C ARG A 77 -23.81 12.89 8.57
N GLU A 78 -22.95 13.72 9.10
CA GLU A 78 -21.56 13.36 9.40
C GLU A 78 -21.51 12.36 10.56
N ILE A 79 -20.77 11.28 10.39
CA ILE A 79 -20.44 10.32 11.44
C ILE A 79 -19.12 10.73 12.05
N THR A 80 -19.02 10.73 13.37
CA THR A 80 -17.77 10.98 14.10
C THR A 80 -17.51 9.81 15.03
N LEU A 81 -16.38 9.12 14.78
CA LEU A 81 -15.94 8.04 15.66
C LEU A 81 -15.39 8.62 16.98
N ASN A 82 -15.67 7.94 18.07
CA ASN A 82 -15.36 8.43 19.41
C ASN A 82 -14.56 7.41 20.24
N ASP A 83 -14.14 7.81 21.43
CA ASP A 83 -13.35 6.95 22.34
C ASP A 83 -14.06 5.63 22.68
N ARG A 84 -15.41 5.62 22.71
CA ARG A 84 -16.19 4.40 22.94
C ARG A 84 -16.11 3.44 21.77
N ASP A 85 -16.12 3.94 20.53
CA ASP A 85 -15.95 3.09 19.33
C ASP A 85 -14.57 2.44 19.31
N LEU A 86 -13.54 3.20 19.70
CA LEU A 86 -12.18 2.70 19.82
C LEU A 86 -12.07 1.59 20.88
N ALA A 87 -12.64 1.82 22.07
CA ALA A 87 -12.67 0.83 23.15
C ALA A 87 -13.41 -0.45 22.72
N ILE A 88 -14.61 -0.31 22.12
CA ILE A 88 -15.39 -1.45 21.60
C ILE A 88 -14.61 -2.23 20.53
N THR A 89 -13.85 -1.54 19.68
CA THR A 89 -13.02 -2.21 18.65
C THR A 89 -11.95 -3.08 19.31
N GLY A 90 -11.32 -2.60 20.38
CA GLY A 90 -10.32 -3.37 21.11
C GLY A 90 -10.91 -4.52 21.92
N ASP A 91 -12.05 -4.29 22.58
CA ASP A 91 -12.60 -5.22 23.58
C ASP A 91 -13.49 -6.31 22.97
N ASN A 92 -14.35 -5.94 22.02
CA ASN A 92 -15.36 -6.87 21.50
C ASN A 92 -14.86 -7.73 20.34
N TYR A 93 -13.79 -7.33 19.67
CA TYR A 93 -13.27 -8.01 18.48
C TYR A 93 -11.92 -8.71 18.70
N THR A 94 -11.59 -9.03 19.94
CA THR A 94 -10.31 -9.65 20.35
C THR A 94 -9.94 -10.93 19.61
N GLN A 95 -10.92 -11.64 19.04
CA GLN A 95 -10.69 -12.83 18.21
C GLN A 95 -10.06 -12.47 16.86
N HIS A 96 -10.35 -11.29 16.33
CA HIS A 96 -9.96 -10.85 14.98
C HIS A 96 -9.11 -9.58 14.96
N VAL A 97 -9.10 -8.83 16.05
CA VAL A 97 -8.31 -7.61 16.22
C VAL A 97 -7.18 -7.87 17.21
N ASP A 98 -5.98 -7.40 16.91
CA ASP A 98 -4.81 -7.52 17.77
C ASP A 98 -4.39 -6.15 18.31
N HIS A 99 -3.78 -5.31 17.48
CA HIS A 99 -3.43 -3.94 17.85
C HIS A 99 -4.51 -2.98 17.37
N VAL A 100 -4.91 -2.03 18.20
CA VAL A 100 -5.89 -0.99 17.83
C VAL A 100 -5.35 0.38 18.21
N GLY A 101 -5.69 1.39 17.42
CA GLY A 101 -5.32 2.79 17.68
C GLY A 101 -6.23 3.78 16.96
N GLY A 102 -6.35 4.96 17.53
CA GLY A 102 -6.96 6.11 16.88
C GLY A 102 -5.92 6.87 16.04
N VAL A 103 -6.35 7.45 14.95
CA VAL A 103 -5.54 8.29 14.07
C VAL A 103 -6.26 9.63 13.87
N LEU A 104 -5.74 10.67 14.49
CA LEU A 104 -6.36 11.98 14.49
C LEU A 104 -5.46 12.96 13.74
N SER A 105 -6.04 13.71 12.78
CA SER A 105 -5.28 14.60 11.92
C SER A 105 -5.58 16.07 12.19
N GLN A 106 -4.54 16.90 12.09
CA GLN A 106 -4.64 18.34 12.03
C GLN A 106 -3.91 18.84 10.79
N TYR A 107 -4.68 19.30 9.83
CA TYR A 107 -4.19 19.76 8.52
C TYR A 107 -3.68 21.20 8.56
N GLY A 108 -2.82 21.52 7.59
CA GLY A 108 -2.37 22.89 7.35
C GLY A 108 -1.42 23.44 8.39
N VAL A 109 -0.66 22.56 9.07
CA VAL A 109 0.36 23.00 10.02
C VAL A 109 1.64 23.42 9.32
N THR A 110 2.34 24.40 9.90
CA THR A 110 3.68 24.80 9.47
C THR A 110 4.69 24.34 10.51
N VAL A 111 5.78 23.74 10.04
CA VAL A 111 6.90 23.32 10.88
C VAL A 111 8.09 24.21 10.58
N ALA A 112 8.73 24.79 11.59
CA ALA A 112 9.87 25.67 11.44
C ALA A 112 11.03 25.28 12.34
N TYR A 113 12.25 25.44 11.83
CA TYR A 113 13.49 25.29 12.58
C TYR A 113 14.51 26.35 12.15
N GLY A 114 14.87 27.28 13.06
CA GLY A 114 15.64 28.45 12.69
C GLY A 114 14.88 29.33 11.70
N GLU A 115 15.49 29.63 10.58
CA GLU A 115 14.90 30.40 9.47
C GLU A 115 14.16 29.53 8.44
N ASN A 116 14.33 28.20 8.48
CA ASN A 116 13.72 27.27 7.54
C ASN A 116 12.33 26.82 8.02
N TYR A 117 11.43 26.62 7.08
CA TYR A 117 10.08 26.11 7.39
C TYR A 117 9.52 25.23 6.27
N VAL A 118 8.63 24.34 6.65
CA VAL A 118 7.83 23.51 5.74
C VAL A 118 6.36 23.75 6.05
N ALA A 119 5.66 24.30 5.08
CA ALA A 119 4.24 24.65 5.22
C ALA A 119 3.31 23.54 4.71
N THR A 120 2.01 23.69 5.02
CA THR A 120 0.92 22.81 4.52
C THR A 120 1.12 21.34 4.87
N GLN A 121 1.66 21.10 6.06
CA GLN A 121 1.87 19.75 6.58
C GLN A 121 0.62 19.24 7.31
N ASN A 122 0.59 17.94 7.58
CA ASN A 122 -0.45 17.29 8.34
C ASN A 122 0.14 16.70 9.64
N LEU A 123 -0.24 17.26 10.78
CA LEU A 123 0.15 16.71 12.08
C LEU A 123 -0.80 15.60 12.46
N VAL A 124 -0.30 14.38 12.55
CA VAL A 124 -1.06 13.17 12.81
C VAL A 124 -0.77 12.66 14.21
N GLY A 125 -1.79 12.65 15.04
CA GLY A 125 -1.75 12.04 16.38
C GLY A 125 -2.02 10.55 16.29
N ILE A 126 -1.11 9.74 16.79
CA ILE A 126 -1.13 8.29 16.66
C ILE A 126 -0.89 7.59 17.99
N TYR A 127 -1.33 6.34 18.05
CA TYR A 127 -1.02 5.41 19.15
C TYR A 127 0.37 4.79 18.97
N PRO A 128 1.05 4.35 20.03
CA PRO A 128 2.32 3.64 19.93
C PRO A 128 2.24 2.37 19.07
N THR A 129 1.07 1.75 18.99
CA THR A 129 0.77 0.58 18.15
C THR A 129 0.82 0.84 16.64
N HIS A 130 0.75 2.11 16.23
CA HIS A 130 0.76 2.52 14.82
C HIS A 130 1.97 1.96 14.04
N VAL A 131 3.15 1.95 14.66
CA VAL A 131 4.36 1.41 14.03
C VAL A 131 4.23 -0.08 13.68
N ASN A 132 3.54 -0.85 14.52
CA ASN A 132 3.29 -2.27 14.30
C ASN A 132 2.22 -2.49 13.22
N ILE A 133 1.17 -1.67 13.23
CA ILE A 133 0.07 -1.72 12.27
C ILE A 133 0.55 -1.33 10.87
N ASN A 134 1.38 -0.28 10.75
CA ASN A 134 1.80 0.29 9.46
C ASN A 134 3.23 -0.06 9.05
N LYS A 135 3.98 -0.83 9.84
CA LYS A 135 5.39 -1.22 9.58
C LYS A 135 6.27 -0.02 9.23
N THR A 136 6.11 1.09 9.94
CA THR A 136 6.84 2.33 9.67
C THR A 136 8.34 2.15 9.90
N GLU A 137 9.15 2.40 8.86
CA GLU A 137 10.61 2.28 8.93
C GLU A 137 11.24 3.55 9.50
N MET A 138 12.08 3.38 10.54
CA MET A 138 12.84 4.47 11.15
C MET A 138 14.24 4.58 10.52
N LEU A 139 14.65 5.81 10.18
CA LEU A 139 16.02 6.11 9.72
C LEU A 139 16.94 6.56 10.86
N ALA A 140 16.39 7.26 11.85
CA ALA A 140 17.14 7.73 13.00
C ALA A 140 16.20 7.99 14.19
N GLY A 141 16.73 7.90 15.40
CA GLY A 141 15.97 8.12 16.62
C GLY A 141 14.97 6.99 16.92
N ARG A 142 13.82 7.36 17.48
CA ARG A 142 12.75 6.43 17.87
C ARG A 142 11.37 6.93 17.43
N PHE A 143 10.41 6.03 17.41
CA PHE A 143 9.01 6.37 17.20
C PHE A 143 8.33 6.82 18.50
N ILE A 144 7.05 7.23 18.42
CA ILE A 144 6.22 7.57 19.57
C ILE A 144 6.05 6.33 20.45
N ASN A 145 6.23 6.49 21.75
CA ASN A 145 6.16 5.40 22.72
C ASN A 145 5.10 5.65 23.81
N GLU A 146 4.88 4.66 24.67
CA GLU A 146 3.90 4.73 25.76
C GLU A 146 4.10 5.92 26.73
N PRO A 147 5.32 6.28 27.18
CA PRO A 147 5.53 7.48 27.97
C PRO A 147 5.10 8.77 27.25
N ASP A 148 5.39 8.90 25.94
CA ASP A 148 4.97 10.08 25.18
C ASP A 148 3.44 10.18 25.12
N PHE A 149 2.78 9.03 24.96
CA PHE A 149 1.33 8.93 24.90
C PHE A 149 0.68 9.27 26.23
N ARG A 150 1.14 8.66 27.34
CA ARG A 150 0.54 8.83 28.68
C ARG A 150 0.76 10.22 29.26
N GLU A 151 1.97 10.75 29.08
CA GLU A 151 2.36 12.05 29.62
C GLU A 151 2.04 13.23 28.68
N ARG A 152 1.45 12.94 27.52
CA ARG A 152 1.12 13.94 26.48
C ARG A 152 2.33 14.79 26.10
N ARG A 153 3.49 14.13 25.95
CA ARG A 153 4.73 14.84 25.60
C ARG A 153 4.62 15.49 24.23
N LYS A 154 5.10 16.71 24.10
CA LYS A 154 5.19 17.42 22.81
C LYS A 154 6.41 16.90 22.04
N VAL A 155 6.29 15.73 21.45
CA VAL A 155 7.31 15.09 20.62
C VAL A 155 6.79 14.94 19.21
N VAL A 156 7.71 14.96 18.24
CA VAL A 156 7.35 14.79 16.81
C VAL A 156 8.34 13.87 16.13
N VAL A 157 7.82 13.10 15.19
CA VAL A 157 8.59 12.30 14.23
C VAL A 157 8.36 12.91 12.85
N LEU A 158 9.44 13.20 12.14
CA LEU A 158 9.45 13.82 10.82
C LEU A 158 9.74 12.77 9.76
N SER A 159 9.31 13.00 8.51
CA SER A 159 9.85 12.27 7.37
C SER A 159 11.24 12.79 7.03
N ARG A 160 12.02 11.98 6.29
CA ARG A 160 13.36 12.39 5.83
C ARG A 160 13.32 13.65 4.95
N SER A 161 12.34 13.76 4.07
CA SER A 161 12.17 14.91 3.17
C SER A 161 11.91 16.19 3.98
N GLN A 162 10.98 16.17 4.92
CA GLN A 162 10.68 17.28 5.81
C GLN A 162 11.90 17.71 6.62
N ALA A 163 12.60 16.72 7.21
CA ALA A 163 13.78 16.99 8.01
C ALA A 163 14.92 17.61 7.19
N LYS A 164 15.09 17.21 5.91
CA LYS A 164 16.07 17.81 4.99
C LYS A 164 15.74 19.24 4.59
N GLU A 165 14.46 19.57 4.44
CA GLU A 165 14.02 20.94 4.15
C GLU A 165 14.28 21.88 5.35
N LEU A 166 14.16 21.35 6.58
CA LEU A 166 14.42 22.12 7.80
C LEU A 166 15.91 22.26 8.12
N CYS A 167 16.71 21.23 7.83
CA CYS A 167 18.14 21.21 8.11
C CYS A 167 18.89 20.31 7.14
N HIS A 168 20.00 20.80 6.54
CA HIS A 168 20.80 20.03 5.60
C HIS A 168 21.28 18.70 6.20
N ASP A 169 21.81 18.72 7.42
CA ASP A 169 22.06 17.52 8.20
C ASP A 169 20.81 17.16 9.02
N TYR A 170 19.89 16.46 8.37
CA TYR A 170 18.61 16.09 8.96
C TYR A 170 18.74 15.28 10.26
N ARG A 171 19.83 14.51 10.45
CA ARG A 171 20.06 13.72 11.67
C ARG A 171 20.34 14.59 12.88
N SER A 172 20.91 15.77 12.68
CA SER A 172 21.19 16.74 13.75
C SER A 172 19.94 17.32 14.38
N LEU A 173 18.76 17.17 13.75
CA LEU A 173 17.46 17.58 14.29
C LEU A 173 17.01 16.68 15.46
N ILE A 174 17.52 15.47 15.60
CA ILE A 174 17.18 14.60 16.73
C ILE A 174 17.51 15.31 18.04
N ASP A 175 16.57 15.25 18.99
CA ASP A 175 16.60 15.93 20.29
C ASP A 175 16.52 17.46 20.22
N LYS A 176 16.39 18.07 19.05
CA LYS A 176 16.14 19.51 18.90
C LYS A 176 14.64 19.82 18.93
N ASN A 177 14.34 21.07 19.28
CA ASN A 177 12.98 21.57 19.24
C ASN A 177 12.69 22.25 17.90
N VAL A 178 11.59 21.86 17.28
CA VAL A 178 11.00 22.52 16.11
C VAL A 178 9.71 23.23 16.53
N ASN A 179 9.38 24.30 15.85
CA ASN A 179 8.14 25.03 16.08
C ASN A 179 7.04 24.48 15.15
N ILE A 180 5.92 24.07 15.72
CA ILE A 180 4.74 23.67 14.95
C ILE A 180 3.59 24.58 15.35
N ASN A 181 3.21 25.49 14.44
CA ASN A 181 2.15 26.50 14.67
C ASN A 181 2.30 27.25 16.00
N GLY A 182 3.52 27.68 16.33
CA GLY A 182 3.81 28.44 17.55
C GLY A 182 4.11 27.58 18.78
N LEU A 183 4.03 26.25 18.70
CA LEU A 183 4.32 25.32 19.78
C LEU A 183 5.64 24.58 19.57
N ALA A 184 6.46 24.51 20.62
CA ALA A 184 7.71 23.76 20.56
C ALA A 184 7.45 22.24 20.72
N PHE A 185 7.94 21.46 19.74
CA PHE A 185 7.94 20.01 19.76
C PHE A 185 9.37 19.49 19.67
N LYS A 186 9.71 18.51 20.49
CA LYS A 186 11.01 17.84 20.44
C LYS A 186 11.01 16.78 19.34
N VAL A 187 11.95 16.84 18.39
CA VAL A 187 12.14 15.82 17.37
C VAL A 187 12.74 14.55 18.02
N VAL A 188 12.02 13.45 18.00
CA VAL A 188 12.45 12.18 18.61
C VAL A 188 12.82 11.13 17.57
N GLY A 189 12.43 11.32 16.31
CA GLY A 189 12.76 10.37 15.27
C GLY A 189 12.53 10.91 13.87
N ILE A 190 13.12 10.20 12.90
CA ILE A 190 13.00 10.48 11.47
C ILE A 190 12.68 9.17 10.77
N THR A 191 11.57 9.16 10.03
CA THR A 191 11.13 8.03 9.23
C THR A 191 11.71 8.08 7.82
N LYS A 192 11.74 6.94 7.17
CA LYS A 192 11.99 6.83 5.73
C LYS A 192 10.83 7.46 4.96
N ASP A 193 11.16 8.13 3.86
CA ASP A 193 10.13 8.64 2.97
C ASP A 193 9.33 7.49 2.34
N ASP A 194 8.04 7.67 2.25
CA ASP A 194 7.18 6.80 1.49
C ASP A 194 7.17 7.28 0.03
N GLU A 195 7.77 6.51 -0.87
CA GLU A 195 7.88 6.85 -2.28
C GLU A 195 6.53 6.88 -3.01
N SER A 196 5.49 6.30 -2.42
CA SER A 196 4.16 6.21 -3.01
C SER A 196 3.20 7.29 -2.56
N ARG A 197 3.58 8.09 -1.54
CA ARG A 197 2.75 9.15 -0.96
C ARG A 197 3.52 10.47 -0.89
N LYS A 198 2.76 11.56 -0.79
CA LYS A 198 3.36 12.83 -0.35
C LYS A 198 3.75 12.67 1.12
N ASN A 199 5.04 12.85 1.42
CA ASN A 199 5.57 12.77 2.79
C ASN A 199 5.29 14.09 3.52
N ASN A 200 4.01 14.41 3.70
CA ASN A 200 3.55 15.61 4.36
C ASN A 200 2.94 15.33 5.75
N GLU A 201 3.10 14.12 6.26
CA GLU A 201 2.64 13.73 7.60
C GLU A 201 3.78 13.82 8.60
N LEU A 202 3.44 14.39 9.77
CA LEU A 202 4.29 14.49 10.95
C LEU A 202 3.59 13.70 12.05
N PHE A 203 4.27 12.83 12.74
CA PHE A 203 3.64 12.02 13.77
C PHE A 203 3.91 12.59 15.16
N THR A 204 2.86 12.67 15.97
CA THR A 204 2.91 13.01 17.39
C THR A 204 2.06 12.05 18.20
N ALA A 205 2.13 12.08 19.54
CA ALA A 205 1.25 11.27 20.36
C ALA A 205 -0.22 11.70 20.20
N PHE A 206 -1.12 10.75 20.03
CA PHE A 206 -2.55 10.97 19.88
C PHE A 206 -3.13 11.85 20.99
N THR A 207 -2.78 11.54 22.23
CA THR A 207 -3.24 12.27 23.42
C THR A 207 -2.73 13.71 23.44
N THR A 208 -1.53 13.96 22.93
CA THR A 208 -0.94 15.31 22.78
C THR A 208 -1.72 16.12 21.78
N LEU A 209 -1.95 15.58 20.58
CA LEU A 209 -2.72 16.27 19.53
C LEU A 209 -4.15 16.55 20.01
N LYS A 210 -4.81 15.56 20.59
CA LYS A 210 -6.16 15.66 21.12
C LYS A 210 -6.29 16.79 22.14
N ALA A 211 -5.30 16.91 23.04
CA ALA A 211 -5.27 17.96 24.05
C ALA A 211 -5.00 19.37 23.47
N ILE A 212 -4.03 19.50 22.54
CA ILE A 212 -3.64 20.79 21.97
C ILE A 212 -4.77 21.39 21.11
N TYR A 213 -5.45 20.55 20.31
CA TYR A 213 -6.49 21.00 19.39
C TYR A 213 -7.91 20.78 19.89
N ALA A 214 -8.08 20.49 21.21
CA ALA A 214 -9.38 20.34 21.87
C ALA A 214 -10.36 19.44 21.11
N LYS A 215 -9.91 18.25 20.65
CA LYS A 215 -10.71 17.36 19.81
C LYS A 215 -11.82 16.59 20.56
N GLY A 216 -12.00 16.82 21.86
CA GLY A 216 -13.03 16.17 22.68
C GLY A 216 -12.85 14.65 22.71
N ASP A 217 -13.91 13.91 22.41
CA ASP A 217 -13.93 12.44 22.32
C ASP A 217 -13.69 11.92 20.90
N ASN A 218 -13.52 12.80 19.90
CA ASN A 218 -13.24 12.43 18.53
C ASN A 218 -11.91 11.67 18.43
N VAL A 219 -11.93 10.51 17.75
CA VAL A 219 -10.74 9.69 17.49
C VAL A 219 -10.27 9.76 16.03
N GLY A 220 -11.00 10.50 15.18
CA GLY A 220 -10.72 10.54 13.75
C GLY A 220 -10.96 9.16 13.10
N ASN A 221 -9.91 8.53 12.59
CA ASN A 221 -9.98 7.17 12.06
C ASN A 221 -9.60 6.16 13.15
N ILE A 222 -10.10 4.93 13.01
CA ILE A 222 -9.66 3.80 13.83
C ILE A 222 -8.87 2.86 12.93
N GLU A 223 -7.64 2.55 13.32
CA GLU A 223 -6.81 1.55 12.65
C GLU A 223 -6.57 0.36 13.56
N PHE A 224 -6.53 -0.84 12.99
CA PHE A 224 -6.22 -2.05 13.74
C PHE A 224 -5.59 -3.12 12.87
N SER A 225 -4.80 -4.00 13.49
CA SER A 225 -4.28 -5.20 12.85
C SER A 225 -5.30 -6.33 12.94
N ILE A 226 -5.38 -7.13 11.87
CA ILE A 226 -6.31 -8.25 11.75
C ILE A 226 -5.55 -9.56 11.99
N LYS A 227 -6.19 -10.47 12.72
CA LYS A 227 -5.73 -11.85 12.90
C LYS A 227 -6.87 -12.83 12.64
N ASN A 228 -6.52 -14.07 12.27
CA ASN A 228 -7.47 -15.18 12.06
C ASN A 228 -8.52 -14.99 10.94
N LEU A 229 -8.37 -13.99 10.08
CA LEU A 229 -9.20 -13.80 8.88
C LEU A 229 -8.35 -14.12 7.64
N LYS A 230 -8.44 -15.38 7.17
CA LYS A 230 -7.55 -15.88 6.12
C LYS A 230 -8.16 -15.83 4.72
N THR A 231 -9.48 -15.81 4.61
CA THR A 231 -10.18 -15.79 3.33
C THR A 231 -10.81 -14.42 3.06
N LYS A 232 -11.09 -14.15 1.79
CA LYS A 232 -11.78 -12.92 1.40
C LYS A 232 -13.18 -12.88 2.01
N GLU A 233 -13.87 -14.01 2.00
CA GLU A 233 -15.22 -14.16 2.55
C GLU A 233 -15.28 -13.91 4.06
N ASP A 234 -14.27 -14.36 4.82
CA ASP A 234 -14.21 -14.08 6.27
C ASP A 234 -14.01 -12.60 6.54
N ASN A 235 -13.16 -11.94 5.73
CA ASN A 235 -12.93 -10.51 5.84
C ASN A 235 -14.18 -9.70 5.51
N GLU A 236 -14.87 -10.02 4.41
CA GLU A 236 -16.13 -9.35 4.02
C GLU A 236 -17.22 -9.52 5.09
N LYS A 237 -17.36 -10.70 5.68
CA LYS A 237 -18.28 -10.93 6.80
C LYS A 237 -17.92 -10.12 8.03
N PHE A 238 -16.63 -10.07 8.36
CA PHE A 238 -16.14 -9.26 9.48
C PHE A 238 -16.45 -7.77 9.26
N GLU A 239 -16.13 -7.25 8.07
CA GLU A 239 -16.41 -5.86 7.69
C GLU A 239 -17.90 -5.53 7.77
N ALA A 240 -18.75 -6.38 7.21
CA ALA A 240 -20.21 -6.18 7.24
C ALA A 240 -20.73 -6.14 8.69
N ASN A 241 -20.28 -7.06 9.55
CA ASN A 241 -20.67 -7.11 10.96
C ASN A 241 -20.15 -5.91 11.75
N TYR A 242 -18.89 -5.53 11.54
CA TYR A 242 -18.30 -4.36 12.18
C TYR A 242 -19.01 -3.07 11.78
N ARG A 243 -19.24 -2.87 10.48
CA ARG A 243 -19.98 -1.73 9.93
C ARG A 243 -21.39 -1.66 10.49
N ALA A 244 -22.14 -2.76 10.44
CA ALA A 244 -23.50 -2.82 10.94
C ALA A 244 -23.57 -2.46 12.42
N SER A 245 -22.71 -3.03 13.23
CA SER A 245 -22.64 -2.73 14.68
C SER A 245 -22.29 -1.28 14.96
N THR A 246 -21.32 -0.70 14.23
CA THR A 246 -20.90 0.70 14.40
C THR A 246 -21.97 1.66 13.91
N ASN A 247 -22.54 1.42 12.72
CA ASN A 247 -23.61 2.24 12.17
C ASN A 247 -24.83 2.29 13.11
N LEU A 248 -25.20 1.17 13.69
CA LEU A 248 -26.32 1.13 14.67
C LEU A 248 -26.05 2.02 15.89
N ARG A 249 -24.82 2.05 16.41
CA ARG A 249 -24.43 2.95 17.52
C ARG A 249 -24.56 4.43 17.15
N HIS A 250 -24.25 4.75 15.89
CA HIS A 250 -24.35 6.11 15.33
C HIS A 250 -25.71 6.42 14.71
N GLN A 251 -26.73 5.57 14.94
CA GLN A 251 -28.08 5.73 14.39
C GLN A 251 -28.06 5.90 12.85
N ALA A 252 -27.20 5.14 12.18
CA ALA A 252 -27.14 5.00 10.74
C ALA A 252 -27.68 3.62 10.32
N ALA A 253 -28.07 3.48 9.04
CA ALA A 253 -28.53 2.21 8.52
C ALA A 253 -27.39 1.17 8.58
N PRO A 254 -27.66 -0.07 9.04
CA PRO A 254 -26.60 -1.08 9.23
C PRO A 254 -25.77 -1.37 7.97
N ASP A 255 -26.41 -1.24 6.81
CA ASP A 255 -25.87 -1.49 5.48
C ASP A 255 -25.41 -0.22 4.75
N ASP A 256 -25.29 0.91 5.45
CA ASP A 256 -24.83 2.16 4.86
C ASP A 256 -23.29 2.18 4.80
N GLU A 257 -22.76 1.92 3.61
CA GLU A 257 -21.31 1.87 3.37
C GLU A 257 -20.65 3.25 3.37
N GLN A 258 -21.42 4.31 3.08
CA GLN A 258 -20.87 5.67 3.07
C GLN A 258 -20.77 6.28 4.46
N ALA A 259 -21.62 5.83 5.38
CA ALA A 259 -21.56 6.26 6.78
C ALA A 259 -20.26 5.83 7.47
N LEU A 260 -19.75 4.66 7.09
CA LEU A 260 -18.50 4.12 7.63
C LEU A 260 -17.72 3.43 6.51
N TRP A 261 -16.67 4.08 6.07
CA TRP A 261 -15.80 3.53 5.04
C TRP A 261 -14.69 2.69 5.68
N MET A 262 -14.49 1.47 5.14
CA MET A 262 -13.49 0.54 5.67
C MET A 262 -12.48 0.20 4.58
N TRP A 263 -11.23 0.43 4.90
CA TRP A 263 -10.12 0.07 4.02
C TRP A 263 -9.38 -1.13 4.57
N ASN A 264 -9.62 -2.29 3.96
CA ASN A 264 -8.98 -3.55 4.33
C ASN A 264 -7.78 -3.80 3.42
N ARG A 265 -6.59 -3.51 3.92
CA ARG A 265 -5.33 -3.70 3.18
C ARG A 265 -5.04 -5.17 2.86
N TYR A 266 -5.52 -6.09 3.70
CA TYR A 266 -5.34 -7.52 3.44
C TYR A 266 -6.17 -7.99 2.24
N THR A 267 -7.42 -7.59 2.15
CA THR A 267 -8.28 -7.90 0.99
C THR A 267 -7.74 -7.31 -0.30
N ASP A 268 -7.23 -6.07 -0.24
CA ASP A 268 -6.57 -5.43 -1.39
C ASP A 268 -5.34 -6.23 -1.84
N SER A 269 -4.54 -6.73 -0.89
CA SER A 269 -3.38 -7.56 -1.19
C SER A 269 -3.75 -8.88 -1.87
N LEU A 270 -4.83 -9.53 -1.41
CA LEU A 270 -5.35 -10.75 -2.03
C LEU A 270 -5.84 -10.50 -3.47
N THR A 271 -6.59 -9.44 -3.67
CA THR A 271 -7.09 -9.03 -4.99
C THR A 271 -5.94 -8.74 -5.95
N MET A 272 -4.91 -8.07 -5.46
CA MET A 272 -3.70 -7.78 -6.22
C MET A 272 -2.93 -9.06 -6.58
N ALA A 273 -2.76 -9.99 -5.63
CA ALA A 273 -2.11 -11.27 -5.88
C ALA A 273 -2.85 -12.09 -6.95
N GLN A 274 -4.19 -12.08 -6.92
CA GLN A 274 -5.02 -12.69 -7.97
C GLN A 274 -4.82 -12.03 -9.34
N GLY A 275 -4.80 -10.69 -9.39
CA GLY A 275 -4.53 -9.93 -10.62
C GLY A 275 -3.16 -10.27 -11.22
N ILE A 276 -2.13 -10.33 -10.39
CA ILE A 276 -0.77 -10.77 -10.79
C ILE A 276 -0.79 -12.19 -11.36
N GLY A 277 -1.53 -13.10 -10.70
CA GLY A 277 -1.71 -14.47 -11.19
C GLY A 277 -2.34 -14.54 -12.58
N MET A 278 -3.36 -13.73 -12.84
CA MET A 278 -4.00 -13.63 -14.16
C MET A 278 -3.03 -13.09 -15.23
N ILE A 279 -2.28 -12.04 -14.93
CA ILE A 279 -1.26 -11.48 -15.84
C ILE A 279 -0.22 -12.55 -16.16
N ARG A 280 0.30 -13.26 -15.16
CA ARG A 280 1.27 -14.35 -15.38
C ARG A 280 0.72 -15.45 -16.28
N THR A 281 -0.51 -15.87 -16.07
CA THR A 281 -1.18 -16.87 -16.90
C THR A 281 -1.34 -16.38 -18.35
N ALA A 282 -1.77 -15.14 -18.54
CA ALA A 282 -1.88 -14.54 -19.88
C ALA A 282 -0.53 -14.49 -20.62
N LEU A 283 0.54 -14.10 -19.92
CA LEU A 283 1.90 -14.10 -20.47
C LEU A 283 2.36 -15.49 -20.91
N TRP A 284 2.05 -16.53 -20.14
CA TRP A 284 2.34 -17.91 -20.49
C TRP A 284 1.57 -18.37 -21.73
N ILE A 285 0.28 -18.03 -21.83
CA ILE A 285 -0.57 -18.35 -22.98
C ILE A 285 -0.03 -17.69 -24.24
N VAL A 286 0.25 -16.37 -24.21
CA VAL A 286 0.80 -15.63 -25.34
C VAL A 286 2.17 -16.18 -25.75
N GLY A 287 3.02 -16.49 -24.76
CA GLY A 287 4.33 -17.10 -25.00
C GLY A 287 4.23 -18.46 -25.70
N LEU A 288 3.28 -19.30 -25.28
CA LEU A 288 3.03 -20.60 -25.89
C LEU A 288 2.57 -20.44 -27.36
N PHE A 289 1.62 -19.56 -27.64
CA PHE A 289 1.16 -19.28 -29.00
C PHE A 289 2.26 -18.71 -29.89
N THR A 290 3.12 -17.87 -29.36
CA THR A 290 4.28 -17.32 -30.09
C THR A 290 5.25 -18.43 -30.49
N LEU A 291 5.54 -19.38 -29.57
CA LEU A 291 6.35 -20.57 -29.87
C LEU A 291 5.70 -21.48 -30.92
N LEU A 292 4.42 -21.76 -30.78
CA LEU A 292 3.67 -22.58 -31.75
C LEU A 292 3.68 -21.95 -33.14
N SER A 293 3.48 -20.61 -33.21
CA SER A 293 3.57 -19.88 -34.50
C SER A 293 4.95 -20.02 -35.13
N GLY A 294 6.02 -19.92 -34.32
CA GLY A 294 7.39 -20.16 -34.81
C GLY A 294 7.60 -21.56 -35.36
N ILE A 295 7.11 -22.61 -34.64
CA ILE A 295 7.21 -24.01 -35.05
C ILE A 295 6.44 -24.24 -36.36
N VAL A 296 5.22 -23.72 -36.50
CA VAL A 296 4.41 -23.82 -37.72
C VAL A 296 5.10 -23.14 -38.90
N GLY A 297 5.68 -21.95 -38.68
CA GLY A 297 6.45 -21.22 -39.70
C GLY A 297 7.63 -22.04 -40.21
N VAL A 298 8.41 -22.65 -39.29
CA VAL A 298 9.53 -23.52 -39.66
C VAL A 298 9.05 -24.76 -40.40
N SER A 299 8.02 -25.42 -39.88
CA SER A 299 7.45 -26.64 -40.47
C SER A 299 6.94 -26.39 -41.90
N ASN A 300 6.25 -25.29 -42.14
CA ASN A 300 5.75 -24.93 -43.47
C ASN A 300 6.89 -24.70 -44.47
N ILE A 301 7.96 -24.05 -44.08
CA ILE A 301 9.15 -23.83 -44.93
C ILE A 301 9.88 -25.14 -45.22
N MET A 302 10.00 -26.04 -44.22
CA MET A 302 10.61 -27.36 -44.37
C MET A 302 9.80 -28.26 -45.31
N LEU A 303 8.47 -28.27 -45.23
CA LEU A 303 7.58 -29.04 -46.11
C LEU A 303 7.71 -28.66 -47.58
N ILE A 304 7.90 -27.40 -47.86
CA ILE A 304 8.11 -26.90 -49.23
C ILE A 304 9.49 -27.36 -49.76
N THR A 305 10.50 -27.42 -48.87
CA THR A 305 11.86 -27.84 -49.22
C THR A 305 11.97 -29.34 -49.56
N VAL A 306 11.11 -30.18 -48.97
CA VAL A 306 11.09 -31.64 -49.23
C VAL A 306 10.32 -31.98 -50.51
N LYS A 307 9.45 -31.09 -51.00
CA LYS A 307 8.69 -31.26 -52.25
C LYS A 307 9.42 -30.80 -53.51
N GLU A 308 10.50 -30.05 -53.41
CA GLU A 308 11.43 -29.69 -54.50
C GLU A 308 12.60 -30.70 -54.54
#